data_4827a6e5eb138e97fa0d6fe2876e5662
#
_entry.id   4827a6e5eb138e97fa0d6fe2876e5662
#
_cell.length_a   1.000
_cell.length_b   1.000
_cell.length_c   1.000
_cell.angle_alpha   90.00
_cell.angle_beta   90.00
_cell.angle_gamma   90.00
#
_symmetry.space_group_name_H-M   'P 1'
#
loop_
_entity.id
_entity.type
_entity.pdbx_description
1 polymer ?
#
loop_
_entity_poly.entity_id
_entity_poly.type
_entity_poly.pdbx_seq_one_letter_code
_entity_poly.pdbx_strand_id
1 'polypeptide(L)'
;MEIIRNENESWKVGAQFEGWLVGLLAYGEKFSRFSMLERHNQTEEAFVLVKGEATLYIADKDIKVTEYKMEQGALYNVAKGEWHHIVVSEDALVVVVENSNTTKENSEYLYLA
;
A
#
# COMPACT_ATOMS: atom_id res chain seq x y z
N MET A 1 -10.08 21.57 -12.54
CA MET A 1 -9.11 20.42 -12.54
C MET A 1 -8.11 20.64 -11.42
N GLU A 2 -7.83 19.59 -10.65
CA GLU A 2 -6.87 19.65 -9.54
C GLU A 2 -5.57 18.94 -9.91
N ILE A 3 -4.46 19.47 -9.42
CA ILE A 3 -3.15 18.83 -9.56
C ILE A 3 -2.66 18.56 -8.14
N ILE A 4 -2.52 17.29 -7.80
CA ILE A 4 -2.18 16.85 -6.45
C ILE A 4 -0.76 16.28 -6.44
N ARG A 5 0.06 16.76 -5.52
CA ARG A 5 1.41 16.24 -5.31
C ARG A 5 1.57 15.83 -3.85
N ASN A 6 2.38 14.81 -3.62
CA ASN A 6 2.76 14.46 -2.25
C ASN A 6 4.10 15.13 -1.94
N GLU A 7 4.09 16.04 -0.99
CA GLU A 7 5.28 16.75 -0.53
C GLU A 7 5.52 16.38 0.95
N ASN A 8 6.39 15.38 1.17
CA ASN A 8 6.86 14.99 2.50
C ASN A 8 5.84 14.30 3.42
N GLU A 9 4.80 13.69 2.87
CA GLU A 9 3.87 12.89 3.66
C GLU A 9 3.99 11.42 3.25
N SER A 10 4.04 10.50 4.22
CA SER A 10 4.11 9.07 3.91
C SER A 10 2.83 8.55 3.25
N TRP A 11 1.70 9.20 3.53
CA TRP A 11 0.42 8.88 2.92
C TRP A 11 -0.40 10.14 2.70
N LYS A 12 -0.90 10.31 1.50
CA LYS A 12 -1.77 11.42 1.15
C LYS A 12 -2.88 10.94 0.24
N VAL A 13 -4.13 11.14 0.63
CA VAL A 13 -5.25 10.90 -0.26
C VAL A 13 -5.28 12.03 -1.27
N GLY A 14 -5.10 11.68 -2.54
CA GLY A 14 -5.04 12.66 -3.63
C GLY A 14 -6.39 12.95 -4.24
N ALA A 15 -7.16 11.90 -4.52
CA ALA A 15 -8.48 12.02 -5.15
C ALA A 15 -9.41 10.95 -4.60
N GLN A 16 -10.69 11.27 -4.57
CA GLN A 16 -11.68 10.36 -4.04
C GLN A 16 -13.03 10.66 -4.70
N PHE A 17 -13.73 9.61 -5.11
CA PHE A 17 -15.04 9.74 -5.71
C PHE A 17 -15.86 8.47 -5.48
N GLU A 18 -17.02 8.63 -4.87
CA GLU A 18 -17.95 7.52 -4.58
C GLU A 18 -17.25 6.34 -3.88
N GLY A 19 -17.06 5.21 -4.57
CA GLY A 19 -16.54 3.98 -3.98
C GLY A 19 -15.03 3.81 -4.03
N TRP A 20 -14.27 4.78 -4.53
CA TRP A 20 -12.82 4.63 -4.66
C TRP A 20 -12.05 5.87 -4.18
N LEU A 21 -10.79 5.65 -3.81
CA LEU A 21 -9.84 6.72 -3.55
C LEU A 21 -8.49 6.36 -4.16
N VAL A 22 -7.71 7.41 -4.48
CA VAL A 22 -6.34 7.26 -4.95
C VAL A 22 -5.44 7.97 -3.95
N GLY A 23 -4.49 7.23 -3.38
CA GLY A 23 -3.52 7.76 -2.45
C GLY A 23 -2.13 7.83 -3.07
N LEU A 24 -1.33 8.72 -2.56
CA LEU A 24 0.08 8.84 -2.90
C LEU A 24 0.89 8.42 -1.68
N LEU A 25 1.61 7.31 -1.80
CA LEU A 25 2.40 6.74 -0.71
C LEU A 25 3.87 7.04 -0.96
N ALA A 26 4.52 7.55 0.06
CA ALA A 26 5.93 7.89 0.00
C ALA A 26 6.64 7.36 1.25
N TYR A 27 7.95 7.61 1.35
CA TYR A 27 8.74 7.14 2.46
C TYR A 27 8.25 7.72 3.80
N GLY A 28 8.28 6.88 4.82
CA GLY A 28 7.97 7.23 6.19
C GLY A 28 8.31 6.03 7.08
N GLU A 29 8.26 6.20 8.39
CA GLU A 29 8.66 5.17 9.33
C GLU A 29 7.91 3.86 9.11
N LYS A 30 6.61 3.93 8.90
CA LYS A 30 5.76 2.74 8.66
C LYS A 30 6.22 1.93 7.46
N PHE A 31 6.75 2.59 6.43
CA PHE A 31 7.14 1.96 5.17
C PHE A 31 8.65 1.82 5.00
N SER A 32 9.41 2.00 6.08
CA SER A 32 10.87 1.94 6.05
C SER A 32 11.43 0.53 6.24
N ARG A 33 10.64 -0.36 6.81
CA ARG A 33 11.05 -1.74 7.08
C ARG A 33 9.85 -2.66 7.20
N PHE A 34 10.10 -3.95 7.02
CA PHE A 34 9.05 -4.97 7.15
C PHE A 34 8.83 -5.29 8.63
N SER A 35 7.91 -4.58 9.26
CA SER A 35 7.62 -4.69 10.69
C SER A 35 6.21 -5.16 11.02
N MET A 36 5.36 -5.29 10.00
CA MET A 36 3.98 -5.67 10.22
C MET A 36 3.37 -6.21 8.93
N LEU A 37 2.25 -6.89 9.09
CA LEU A 37 1.36 -7.25 7.99
C LEU A 37 -0.01 -6.67 8.30
N GLU A 38 -0.75 -6.30 7.26
CA GLU A 38 -2.13 -5.90 7.40
C GLU A 38 -2.97 -6.56 6.30
N ARG A 39 -4.26 -6.71 6.55
CA ARG A 39 -5.18 -7.17 5.52
C ARG A 39 -6.50 -6.42 5.65
N HIS A 40 -7.15 -6.24 4.51
CA HIS A 40 -8.44 -5.59 4.43
C HIS A 40 -9.48 -6.65 4.07
N ASN A 41 -10.42 -6.90 4.96
CA ASN A 41 -11.33 -8.04 4.85
C ASN A 41 -12.49 -7.82 3.88
N GLN A 42 -12.74 -6.57 3.48
CA GLN A 42 -13.86 -6.20 2.62
C GLN A 42 -13.45 -5.47 1.34
N THR A 43 -12.16 -5.14 1.19
CA THR A 43 -11.70 -4.29 0.10
C THR A 43 -10.44 -4.86 -0.55
N GLU A 44 -10.19 -4.44 -1.80
CA GLU A 44 -8.93 -4.71 -2.50
C GLU A 44 -8.09 -3.45 -2.54
N GLU A 45 -6.82 -3.61 -2.87
CA GLU A 45 -5.87 -2.50 -2.93
C GLU A 45 -4.88 -2.72 -4.05
N ALA A 46 -4.74 -1.72 -4.93
CA ALA A 46 -3.81 -1.81 -6.05
C ALA A 46 -2.67 -0.83 -5.87
N PHE A 47 -1.45 -1.26 -6.20
CA PHE A 47 -0.23 -0.48 -6.06
C PHE A 47 0.49 -0.35 -7.40
N VAL A 48 0.95 0.87 -7.72
CA VAL A 48 1.80 1.11 -8.88
C VAL A 48 3.00 1.94 -8.44
N LEU A 49 4.21 1.39 -8.62
CA LEU A 49 5.44 2.12 -8.32
C LEU A 49 5.72 3.12 -9.46
N VAL A 50 5.81 4.40 -9.12
CA VAL A 50 6.06 5.47 -10.08
C VAL A 50 7.55 5.81 -10.14
N LYS A 51 8.21 5.87 -8.99
CA LYS A 51 9.63 6.20 -8.93
C LYS A 51 10.25 5.59 -7.67
N GLY A 52 11.58 5.44 -7.67
CA GLY A 52 12.31 4.81 -6.57
C GLY A 52 12.19 3.30 -6.59
N GLU A 53 12.35 2.70 -5.42
CA GLU A 53 12.28 1.24 -5.25
C GLU A 53 11.26 0.90 -4.17
N ALA A 54 10.60 -0.25 -4.35
CA ALA A 54 9.65 -0.76 -3.39
C ALA A 54 9.60 -2.28 -3.44
N THR A 55 9.34 -2.88 -2.29
CA THR A 55 9.12 -4.32 -2.16
C THR A 55 7.76 -4.54 -1.51
N LEU A 56 6.95 -5.36 -2.15
CA LEU A 56 5.64 -5.73 -1.64
C LEU A 56 5.74 -7.13 -1.02
N TYR A 57 5.39 -7.23 0.26
CA TYR A 57 5.40 -8.49 1.01
C TYR A 57 3.98 -9.01 1.08
N ILE A 58 3.79 -10.24 0.62
CA ILE A 58 2.48 -10.90 0.62
C ILE A 58 2.61 -12.18 1.43
N ALA A 59 1.68 -12.41 2.34
CA ALA A 59 1.67 -13.62 3.15
C ALA A 59 0.39 -14.41 2.93
N ASP A 60 0.52 -15.74 2.93
CA ASP A 60 -0.62 -16.63 2.85
C ASP A 60 -1.27 -16.83 4.23
N LYS A 61 -2.26 -17.69 4.31
CA LYS A 61 -2.99 -17.98 5.56
C LYS A 61 -2.08 -18.57 6.66
N ASP A 62 -0.97 -19.18 6.29
CA ASP A 62 0.00 -19.75 7.23
C ASP A 62 1.14 -18.75 7.53
N ILE A 63 1.00 -17.52 7.11
CA ILE A 63 1.96 -16.42 7.27
C ILE A 63 3.30 -16.76 6.59
N LYS A 64 3.24 -17.48 5.50
CA LYS A 64 4.40 -17.66 4.64
C LYS A 64 4.51 -16.46 3.71
N VAL A 65 5.62 -15.74 3.83
CA VAL A 65 5.83 -14.47 3.15
C VAL A 65 6.52 -14.67 1.81
N THR A 66 6.00 -14.04 0.77
CA THR A 66 6.66 -13.92 -0.54
C THR A 66 6.97 -12.46 -0.77
N GLU A 67 8.20 -12.17 -1.20
CA GLU A 67 8.64 -10.83 -1.53
C GLU A 67 8.49 -10.58 -3.02
N TYR A 68 7.90 -9.45 -3.38
CA TYR A 68 7.81 -9.00 -4.76
C TYR A 68 8.54 -7.67 -4.88
N LYS A 69 9.70 -7.68 -5.51
CA LYS A 69 10.39 -6.43 -5.84
C LYS A 69 9.60 -5.77 -6.96
N MET A 70 9.02 -4.61 -6.68
CA MET A 70 8.12 -3.96 -7.62
C MET A 70 8.87 -3.39 -8.83
N GLU A 71 8.29 -3.59 -9.99
CA GLU A 71 8.77 -2.97 -11.23
C GLU A 71 7.97 -1.67 -11.44
N GLN A 72 8.66 -0.62 -11.85
CA GLN A 72 8.00 0.64 -12.14
C GLN A 72 6.99 0.47 -13.28
N GLY A 73 5.79 0.99 -13.07
CA GLY A 73 4.72 0.95 -14.06
C GLY A 73 3.85 -0.30 -14.04
N ALA A 74 4.26 -1.37 -13.36
CA ALA A 74 3.42 -2.56 -13.21
C ALA A 74 2.40 -2.35 -12.09
N LEU A 75 1.21 -2.91 -12.25
CA LEU A 75 0.16 -2.86 -11.24
C LEU A 75 0.16 -4.15 -10.42
N TYR A 76 0.20 -3.99 -9.11
CA TYR A 76 0.15 -5.10 -8.15
C TYR A 76 -1.16 -5.01 -7.38
N ASN A 77 -2.06 -5.95 -7.60
CA ASN A 77 -3.36 -5.94 -6.97
C ASN A 77 -3.39 -6.92 -5.80
N VAL A 78 -3.54 -6.38 -4.60
CA VAL A 78 -3.67 -7.15 -3.38
C VAL A 78 -5.14 -7.49 -3.18
N ALA A 79 -5.44 -8.78 -3.15
CA ALA A 79 -6.81 -9.24 -3.02
C ALA A 79 -7.36 -9.01 -1.61
N LYS A 80 -8.67 -8.94 -1.53
CA LYS A 80 -9.40 -8.86 -0.27
C LYS A 80 -8.97 -10.00 0.66
N GLY A 81 -8.62 -9.65 1.91
CA GLY A 81 -8.22 -10.64 2.92
C GLY A 81 -6.76 -11.10 2.84
N GLU A 82 -6.01 -10.64 1.87
CA GLU A 82 -4.62 -11.02 1.69
C GLU A 82 -3.70 -10.20 2.60
N TRP A 83 -2.85 -10.88 3.38
CA TRP A 83 -1.88 -10.20 4.24
C TRP A 83 -0.80 -9.53 3.39
N HIS A 84 -0.49 -8.27 3.69
CA HIS A 84 0.51 -7.53 2.91
C HIS A 84 1.19 -6.43 3.72
N HIS A 85 2.33 -5.99 3.21
CA HIS A 85 3.03 -4.77 3.64
C HIS A 85 3.91 -4.30 2.50
N ILE A 86 4.15 -3.00 2.43
CA ILE A 86 5.05 -2.42 1.43
C ILE A 86 6.20 -1.69 2.12
N VAL A 87 7.42 -1.89 1.61
CA VAL A 87 8.61 -1.17 2.06
C VAL A 87 9.14 -0.39 0.87
N VAL A 88 9.43 0.88 1.07
CA VAL A 88 9.80 1.79 -0.02
C VAL A 88 11.10 2.52 0.28
N SER A 89 11.83 2.90 -0.78
CA SER A 89 13.03 3.71 -0.66
C SER A 89 12.67 5.16 -0.31
N GLU A 90 13.68 5.92 0.15
CA GLU A 90 13.47 7.32 0.58
C GLU A 90 12.95 8.22 -0.54
N ASP A 91 13.25 7.90 -1.78
CA ASP A 91 12.83 8.67 -2.95
C ASP A 91 11.59 8.10 -3.65
N ALA A 92 10.97 7.07 -3.09
CA ALA A 92 9.89 6.36 -3.75
C ALA A 92 8.59 7.16 -3.80
N LEU A 93 7.82 6.90 -4.85
CA LEU A 93 6.43 7.33 -4.96
C LEU A 93 5.61 6.17 -5.49
N VAL A 94 4.56 5.81 -4.77
CA VAL A 94 3.66 4.71 -5.11
C VAL A 94 2.24 5.25 -5.19
N VAL A 95 1.57 4.96 -6.29
CA VAL A 95 0.14 5.26 -6.43
C VAL A 95 -0.64 4.08 -5.89
N VAL A 96 -1.57 4.34 -4.98
CA VAL A 96 -2.40 3.32 -4.35
C VAL A 96 -3.86 3.61 -4.67
N VAL A 97 -4.57 2.61 -5.18
CA VAL A 97 -6.00 2.72 -5.43
C VAL A 97 -6.73 1.71 -4.55
N GLU A 98 -7.68 2.18 -3.78
CA GLU A 98 -8.44 1.31 -2.88
C GLU A 98 -9.89 1.78 -2.78
N ASN A 99 -10.72 0.94 -2.16
CA ASN A 99 -12.10 1.32 -1.87
C ASN A 99 -12.12 2.40 -0.81
N SER A 100 -13.01 3.38 -0.95
CA SER A 100 -13.08 4.51 -0.02
C SER A 100 -13.53 4.11 1.38
N ASN A 101 -14.12 2.91 1.54
CA ASN A 101 -14.52 2.37 2.84
C ASN A 101 -13.46 1.50 3.51
N THR A 102 -12.20 1.53 3.04
CA THR A 102 -11.09 0.85 3.70
C THR A 102 -10.79 1.57 5.00
N THR A 103 -11.06 0.93 6.14
CA THR A 103 -10.98 1.53 7.47
C THR A 103 -10.28 0.57 8.44
N LYS A 104 -9.99 1.05 9.64
CA LYS A 104 -9.44 0.21 10.71
C LYS A 104 -10.43 -0.86 11.15
N GLU A 105 -11.73 -0.59 11.08
CA GLU A 105 -12.78 -1.52 11.50
C GLU A 105 -12.89 -2.75 10.60
N ASN A 106 -12.55 -2.64 9.31
CA ASN A 106 -12.55 -3.77 8.38
C ASN A 106 -11.14 -4.25 8.02
N SER A 107 -10.15 -3.88 8.81
CA SER A 107 -8.75 -4.25 8.62
C SER A 107 -8.22 -4.98 9.85
N GLU A 108 -7.25 -5.86 9.63
CA GLU A 108 -6.54 -6.58 10.68
C GLU A 108 -5.04 -6.32 10.56
N TYR A 109 -4.37 -6.34 11.70
CA TYR A 109 -2.93 -6.04 11.78
C TYR A 109 -2.20 -7.14 12.54
N LEU A 110 -1.02 -7.51 12.03
CA LEU A 110 -0.14 -8.47 12.67
C LEU A 110 1.25 -7.84 12.77
N TYR A 111 1.69 -7.56 13.99
CA TYR A 111 2.99 -6.94 14.21
C TYR A 111 4.06 -8.01 14.37
N LEU A 112 5.20 -7.80 13.70
CA LEU A 112 6.33 -8.71 13.73
C LEU A 112 7.31 -8.27 14.81
N ALA A 113 7.87 -9.24 15.53
CA ALA A 113 8.81 -8.97 16.61
C ALA A 113 10.18 -8.51 16.08
#